data_d79752175a2235cc10d5fb6196deaccb
#
_entry.id   d79752175a2235cc10d5fb6196deaccb
#
_cell.length_a   1.000
_cell.length_b   1.000
_cell.length_c   1.000
_cell.angle_alpha   90.00
_cell.angle_beta   90.00
_cell.angle_gamma   90.00
#
_symmetry.space_group_name_H-M   'P 1'
#
loop_
_entity.id
_entity.type
_entity.pdbx_description
1 polymer ?
#
loop_
_entity_poly.entity_id
_entity_poly.type
_entity_poly.pdbx_seq_one_letter_code
_entity_poly.pdbx_strand_id
1 'polypeptide(L)'
;SMSAGCFLPYTGLGSCLLHMSYIHEFAKKGGPITILTFSKSLPDALKFDPNVKEILVVEKFNKKFSDIFKFSNYLKNLNLKKLYIFRCSLRFYLAAKWAGIYTKSYPFYKKKNLHLVKEGREFTMKNLNLENCSTETRLHINQNMLHDTKKIMQTEKKNILIAPSGSGPTTIWNTSYFVDLMKRFKL
;
A
#
# COMPACT_ATOMS: atom_id res chain seq x y z
N SER A 1 3.46 18.87 -15.09
CA SER A 1 3.14 17.47 -14.72
C SER A 1 1.85 17.45 -13.92
N MET A 2 0.88 16.64 -14.36
CA MET A 2 -0.38 16.52 -13.63
C MET A 2 -0.13 15.73 -12.33
N SER A 3 -0.41 16.35 -11.16
CA SER A 3 -0.26 15.69 -9.88
C SER A 3 -1.33 14.61 -9.69
N ALA A 4 -0.93 13.35 -9.75
CA ALA A 4 -1.78 12.21 -9.49
C ALA A 4 -1.53 11.66 -8.09
N GLY A 5 -2.60 11.29 -7.41
CA GLY A 5 -2.58 10.62 -6.12
C GLY A 5 -3.14 9.21 -6.21
N CYS A 6 -2.60 8.34 -5.38
CA CYS A 6 -3.14 7.01 -5.13
C CYS A 6 -3.46 6.89 -3.65
N PHE A 7 -4.67 6.47 -3.33
CA PHE A 7 -5.09 6.27 -1.96
C PHE A 7 -5.11 4.78 -1.62
N LEU A 8 -4.27 4.40 -0.66
CA LEU A 8 -4.19 3.07 -0.08
C LEU A 8 -4.80 3.12 1.33
N PRO A 9 -6.12 2.98 1.48
CA PRO A 9 -6.81 3.17 2.76
C PRO A 9 -6.70 1.94 3.67
N TYR A 10 -5.47 1.54 3.94
CA TYR A 10 -5.11 0.40 4.77
C TYR A 10 -4.19 0.85 5.90
N THR A 11 -4.40 0.29 7.10
CA THR A 11 -3.54 0.53 8.27
C THR A 11 -2.33 -0.40 8.31
N GLY A 12 -2.45 -1.60 7.76
CA GLY A 12 -1.38 -2.59 7.70
C GLY A 12 -0.37 -2.31 6.61
N LEU A 13 0.92 -2.41 6.94
CA LEU A 13 2.00 -2.25 5.98
C LEU A 13 1.91 -3.25 4.83
N GLY A 14 1.65 -4.52 5.12
CA GLY A 14 1.56 -5.58 4.12
C GLY A 14 0.51 -5.30 3.06
N SER A 15 -0.68 -4.86 3.47
CA SER A 15 -1.75 -4.50 2.53
C SER A 15 -1.37 -3.33 1.63
N CYS A 16 -0.63 -2.36 2.13
CA CYS A 16 -0.10 -1.28 1.30
C CYS A 16 0.96 -1.78 0.32
N LEU A 17 1.90 -2.60 0.78
CA LEU A 17 3.00 -3.12 -0.07
C LEU A 17 2.50 -4.01 -1.21
N LEU A 18 1.40 -4.73 -1.02
CA LEU A 18 0.76 -5.52 -2.08
C LEU A 18 0.30 -4.67 -3.28
N HIS A 19 0.13 -3.37 -3.09
CA HIS A 19 -0.29 -2.44 -4.14
C HIS A 19 0.88 -1.73 -4.85
N MET A 20 2.11 -1.94 -4.43
CA MET A 20 3.23 -1.16 -4.95
C MET A 20 3.53 -1.41 -6.43
N SER A 21 3.30 -2.62 -6.94
CA SER A 21 3.42 -2.87 -8.39
C SER A 21 2.46 -1.99 -9.20
N TYR A 22 1.27 -1.72 -8.68
CA TYR A 22 0.28 -0.85 -9.32
C TYR A 22 0.68 0.62 -9.25
N ILE A 23 1.15 1.07 -8.10
CA ILE A 23 1.68 2.43 -7.93
C ILE A 23 2.81 2.69 -8.92
N HIS A 24 3.71 1.73 -9.11
CA HIS A 24 4.80 1.84 -10.09
C HIS A 24 4.28 1.98 -11.53
N GLU A 25 3.21 1.28 -11.90
CA GLU A 25 2.59 1.43 -13.21
C GLU A 25 1.98 2.83 -13.41
N PHE A 26 1.30 3.36 -12.39
CA PHE A 26 0.81 4.75 -12.42
C PHE A 26 1.96 5.77 -12.56
N ALA A 27 3.06 5.55 -11.84
CA ALA A 27 4.22 6.42 -11.91
C ALA A 27 4.92 6.39 -13.27
N LYS A 28 4.97 5.25 -13.94
CA LYS A 28 5.51 5.15 -15.32
C LYS A 28 4.77 6.04 -16.30
N LYS A 29 3.45 6.21 -16.13
CA LYS A 29 2.63 7.02 -17.04
C LYS A 29 2.64 8.52 -16.72
N GLY A 30 2.63 8.88 -15.45
CA GLY A 30 2.40 10.25 -15.01
C GLY A 30 3.52 10.88 -14.17
N GLY A 31 4.60 10.16 -13.93
CA GLY A 31 5.67 10.58 -13.01
C GLY A 31 5.38 10.17 -11.56
N PRO A 32 6.25 10.56 -10.63
CA PRO A 32 6.13 10.16 -9.24
C PRO A 32 4.77 10.47 -8.62
N ILE A 33 4.27 9.54 -7.82
CA ILE A 33 2.91 9.52 -7.25
C ILE A 33 2.90 10.03 -5.81
N THR A 34 1.92 10.84 -5.47
CA THR A 34 1.55 11.11 -4.07
C THR A 34 0.69 9.98 -3.55
N ILE A 35 1.11 9.33 -2.47
CA ILE A 35 0.36 8.26 -1.82
C ILE A 35 -0.33 8.80 -0.58
N LEU A 36 -1.63 8.56 -0.46
CA LEU A 36 -2.39 8.74 0.78
C LEU A 36 -2.61 7.37 1.40
N THR A 37 -2.45 7.25 2.71
CA THR A 37 -2.59 5.97 3.41
C THR A 37 -2.95 6.16 4.88
N PHE A 38 -3.41 5.09 5.52
CA PHE A 38 -3.55 5.01 6.98
C PHE A 38 -2.37 4.30 7.66
N SER A 39 -1.43 3.76 6.88
CA SER A 39 -0.27 3.04 7.41
C SER A 39 0.83 4.01 7.85
N LYS A 40 1.09 4.06 9.14
CA LYS A 40 2.17 4.89 9.71
C LYS A 40 3.57 4.39 9.34
N SER A 41 3.70 3.11 8.97
CA SER A 41 4.98 2.49 8.62
C SER A 41 5.34 2.63 7.14
N LEU A 42 4.39 3.00 6.29
CA LEU A 42 4.62 3.06 4.84
C LEU A 42 5.67 4.10 4.44
N PRO A 43 5.72 5.31 5.01
CA PRO A 43 6.74 6.29 4.65
C PRO A 43 8.17 5.78 4.81
N ASP A 44 8.45 5.08 5.90
CA ASP A 44 9.79 4.53 6.14
C ASP A 44 10.12 3.39 5.16
N ALA A 45 9.16 2.54 4.87
CA ALA A 45 9.34 1.43 3.94
C ALA A 45 9.62 1.87 2.50
N LEU A 46 9.12 3.02 2.08
CA LEU A 46 9.20 3.52 0.70
C LEU A 46 10.12 4.73 0.51
N LYS A 47 10.89 5.10 1.52
CA LYS A 47 11.71 6.32 1.50
C LYS A 47 12.75 6.38 0.36
N PHE A 48 13.13 5.25 -0.21
CA PHE A 48 14.07 5.16 -1.34
C PHE A 48 13.40 4.90 -2.68
N ASP A 49 12.07 4.87 -2.73
CA ASP A 49 11.35 4.60 -3.97
C ASP A 49 11.23 5.87 -4.84
N PRO A 50 11.90 5.93 -5.99
CA PRO A 50 11.86 7.11 -6.85
C PRO A 50 10.49 7.33 -7.53
N ASN A 51 9.61 6.34 -7.52
CA ASN A 51 8.26 6.44 -8.08
C ASN A 51 7.28 7.13 -7.12
N VAL A 52 7.70 7.36 -5.88
CA VAL A 52 6.89 7.98 -4.84
C VAL A 52 7.38 9.41 -4.62
N LYS A 53 6.49 10.37 -4.86
CA LYS A 53 6.76 11.79 -4.63
C LYS A 53 6.73 12.12 -3.14
N GLU A 54 5.67 11.72 -2.49
CA GLU A 54 5.43 11.89 -1.06
C GLU A 54 4.40 10.90 -0.55
N ILE A 55 4.41 10.64 0.74
CA ILE A 55 3.42 9.79 1.41
C ILE A 55 2.76 10.60 2.51
N LEU A 56 1.44 10.73 2.43
CA LEU A 56 0.62 11.43 3.40
C LEU A 56 -0.14 10.40 4.22
N VAL A 57 0.22 10.31 5.50
CA VAL A 57 -0.51 9.48 6.46
C VAL A 57 -1.72 10.26 6.93
N VAL A 58 -2.89 9.82 6.48
CA VAL A 58 -4.16 10.48 6.76
C VAL A 58 -4.72 9.93 8.06
N GLU A 59 -5.24 10.79 8.91
CA GLU A 59 -6.00 10.35 10.08
C GLU A 59 -7.29 9.65 9.62
N LYS A 60 -7.64 8.57 10.32
CA LYS A 60 -8.93 7.92 10.09
C LYS A 60 -10.04 8.89 10.43
N PHE A 61 -10.69 9.39 9.40
CA PHE A 61 -11.92 10.13 9.59
C PHE A 61 -12.99 9.19 10.15
N ASN A 62 -13.46 9.50 11.34
CA ASN A 62 -14.43 8.70 12.04
C ASN A 62 -15.73 8.54 11.23
N LYS A 63 -16.53 7.56 11.61
CA LYS A 63 -17.72 7.06 10.90
C LYS A 63 -18.89 8.06 10.76
N LYS A 64 -18.70 9.33 11.11
CA LYS A 64 -19.73 10.36 11.00
C LYS A 64 -19.86 10.86 9.57
N PHE A 65 -21.07 11.12 9.13
CA PHE A 65 -21.33 11.64 7.79
C PHE A 65 -20.63 13.00 7.54
N SER A 66 -20.50 13.81 8.60
CA SER A 66 -19.75 15.08 8.55
C SER A 66 -18.26 14.94 8.21
N ASP A 67 -17.68 13.77 8.38
CA ASP A 67 -16.27 13.51 8.09
C ASP A 67 -15.98 13.49 6.58
N ILE A 68 -16.99 13.29 5.74
CA ILE A 68 -16.87 13.41 4.28
C ILE A 68 -16.41 14.83 3.92
N PHE A 69 -17.00 15.84 4.53
CA PHE A 69 -16.66 17.24 4.26
C PHE A 69 -15.27 17.61 4.75
N LYS A 70 -14.87 17.10 5.93
CA LYS A 70 -13.51 17.28 6.47
C LYS A 70 -12.48 16.65 5.54
N PHE A 71 -12.72 15.44 5.09
CA PHE A 71 -11.84 14.74 4.17
C PHE A 71 -11.81 15.40 2.80
N SER A 72 -12.95 15.85 2.29
CA SER A 72 -13.02 16.60 1.04
C SER A 72 -12.20 17.90 1.11
N ASN A 73 -12.31 18.65 2.19
CA ASN A 73 -11.53 19.87 2.39
C ASN A 73 -10.03 19.58 2.49
N TYR A 74 -9.64 18.51 3.19
CA TYR A 74 -8.27 18.04 3.23
C TYR A 74 -7.74 17.73 1.83
N LEU A 75 -8.48 16.96 1.03
CA LEU A 75 -8.09 16.60 -0.34
C LEU A 75 -7.96 17.84 -1.25
N LYS A 76 -8.88 18.79 -1.10
CA LYS A 76 -8.87 20.04 -1.88
C LYS A 76 -7.58 20.83 -1.69
N ASN A 77 -7.03 20.83 -0.47
CA ASN A 77 -5.80 21.54 -0.14
C ASN A 77 -4.54 20.86 -0.69
N LEU A 78 -4.63 19.61 -1.15
CA LEU A 78 -3.50 18.90 -1.72
C LEU A 78 -3.23 19.23 -3.18
N ASN A 79 -4.14 19.95 -3.84
CA ASN A 79 -4.04 20.31 -5.26
C ASN A 79 -3.84 19.11 -6.20
N LEU A 80 -4.41 17.97 -5.87
CA LEU A 80 -4.40 16.78 -6.72
C LEU A 80 -5.41 16.94 -7.85
N LYS A 81 -5.02 16.63 -9.07
CA LYS A 81 -5.93 16.64 -10.23
C LYS A 81 -6.63 15.28 -10.41
N LYS A 82 -5.96 14.22 -10.04
CA LYS A 82 -6.47 12.83 -10.14
C LYS A 82 -6.23 12.09 -8.84
N LEU A 83 -7.19 11.27 -8.44
CA LEU A 83 -7.09 10.38 -7.29
C LEU A 83 -7.62 8.99 -7.66
N TYR A 84 -6.79 7.98 -7.45
CA TYR A 84 -7.12 6.57 -7.64
C TYR A 84 -7.23 5.91 -6.28
N ILE A 85 -8.42 5.46 -5.92
CA ILE A 85 -8.71 4.86 -4.61
C ILE A 85 -8.72 3.35 -4.75
N PHE A 86 -7.75 2.69 -4.13
CA PHE A 86 -7.57 1.23 -4.19
C PHE A 86 -8.46 0.51 -3.16
N ARG A 87 -9.71 0.90 -3.13
CA ARG A 87 -10.76 0.27 -2.31
C ARG A 87 -12.13 0.65 -2.84
N CYS A 88 -13.14 -0.17 -2.52
CA CYS A 88 -14.54 0.21 -2.69
C CYS A 88 -14.97 1.01 -1.46
N SER A 89 -15.07 2.32 -1.58
CA SER A 89 -15.57 3.21 -0.53
C SER A 89 -16.31 4.39 -1.13
N LEU A 90 -17.62 4.38 -0.97
CA LEU A 90 -18.46 5.48 -1.43
C LEU A 90 -18.10 6.81 -0.73
N ARG A 91 -17.78 6.76 0.54
CA ARG A 91 -17.40 7.94 1.33
C ARG A 91 -16.16 8.62 0.78
N PHE A 92 -15.10 7.88 0.54
CA PHE A 92 -13.86 8.44 -0.02
C PHE A 92 -14.06 8.93 -1.45
N TYR A 93 -14.82 8.19 -2.23
CA TYR A 93 -15.16 8.59 -3.60
C TYR A 93 -15.92 9.91 -3.63
N LEU A 94 -16.99 10.04 -2.84
CA LEU A 94 -17.79 11.26 -2.77
C LEU A 94 -16.99 12.46 -2.24
N ALA A 95 -16.15 12.25 -1.22
CA ALA A 95 -15.28 13.29 -0.69
C ALA A 95 -14.34 13.85 -1.76
N ALA A 96 -13.71 12.97 -2.54
CA ALA A 96 -12.82 13.38 -3.62
C ALA A 96 -13.55 14.07 -4.78
N LYS A 97 -14.72 13.58 -5.15
CA LYS A 97 -15.59 14.23 -6.13
C LYS A 97 -16.04 15.63 -5.69
N TRP A 98 -16.44 15.76 -4.43
CA TRP A 98 -16.80 17.04 -3.84
C TRP A 98 -15.64 18.04 -3.82
N ALA A 99 -14.42 17.55 -3.67
CA ALA A 99 -13.19 18.35 -3.78
C ALA A 99 -12.84 18.77 -5.22
N GLY A 100 -13.62 18.34 -6.21
CA GLY A 100 -13.36 18.65 -7.62
C GLY A 100 -12.25 17.83 -8.27
N ILE A 101 -11.89 16.69 -7.68
CA ILE A 101 -10.82 15.82 -8.16
C ILE A 101 -11.39 14.77 -9.11
N TYR A 102 -10.72 14.54 -10.24
CA TYR A 102 -11.00 13.38 -11.08
C TYR A 102 -10.69 12.12 -10.31
N THR A 103 -11.71 11.33 -9.98
CA THR A 103 -11.61 10.23 -9.04
C THR A 103 -12.06 8.92 -9.67
N LYS A 104 -11.26 7.89 -9.47
CA LYS A 104 -11.62 6.50 -9.75
C LYS A 104 -11.45 5.67 -8.48
N SER A 105 -12.35 4.70 -8.28
CA SER A 105 -12.29 3.74 -7.18
C SER A 105 -12.62 2.35 -7.69
N TYR A 106 -12.46 1.35 -6.83
CA TYR A 106 -12.95 0.02 -7.13
C TYR A 106 -14.46 0.06 -7.37
N PRO A 107 -15.00 -0.83 -8.23
CA PRO A 107 -16.43 -0.85 -8.54
C PRO A 107 -17.27 -1.05 -7.27
N PHE A 108 -18.39 -0.31 -7.17
CA PHE A 108 -19.34 -0.47 -6.06
C PHE A 108 -20.17 -1.75 -6.18
N TYR A 109 -20.28 -2.30 -7.38
CA TYR A 109 -20.94 -3.58 -7.64
C TYR A 109 -19.88 -4.68 -7.70
N LYS A 110 -19.69 -5.39 -6.58
CA LYS A 110 -18.78 -6.54 -6.55
C LYS A 110 -19.45 -7.80 -7.07
N LYS A 111 -18.85 -8.43 -8.08
CA LYS A 111 -18.90 -9.89 -8.20
C LYS A 111 -18.15 -10.46 -7.00
N LYS A 112 -18.81 -11.34 -6.23
CA LYS A 112 -18.34 -11.88 -4.95
C LYS A 112 -16.87 -12.31 -4.97
N ASN A 113 -16.13 -11.89 -3.95
CA ASN A 113 -14.86 -12.47 -3.49
C ASN A 113 -13.67 -12.45 -4.46
N LEU A 114 -13.39 -11.33 -5.12
CA LEU A 114 -12.09 -11.15 -5.76
C LEU A 114 -11.01 -10.95 -4.69
N HIS A 115 -9.91 -11.66 -4.82
CA HIS A 115 -8.73 -11.44 -4.01
C HIS A 115 -8.20 -10.02 -4.21
N LEU A 116 -7.71 -9.39 -3.14
CA LEU A 116 -7.23 -8.00 -3.15
C LEU A 116 -6.23 -7.70 -4.28
N VAL A 117 -5.31 -8.62 -4.52
CA VAL A 117 -4.32 -8.52 -5.59
C VAL A 117 -4.98 -8.50 -6.98
N LYS A 118 -5.97 -9.37 -7.20
CA LYS A 118 -6.68 -9.42 -8.47
C LYS A 118 -7.48 -8.14 -8.73
N GLU A 119 -8.16 -7.62 -7.71
CA GLU A 119 -8.89 -6.35 -7.81
C GLU A 119 -7.95 -5.18 -8.16
N GLY A 120 -6.81 -5.08 -7.49
CA GLY A 120 -5.82 -4.03 -7.74
C GLY A 120 -5.25 -4.11 -9.15
N ARG A 121 -4.97 -5.31 -9.64
CA ARG A 121 -4.49 -5.55 -11.00
C ARG A 121 -5.51 -5.13 -12.05
N GLU A 122 -6.75 -5.58 -11.94
CA GLU A 122 -7.82 -5.22 -12.87
C GLU A 122 -8.10 -3.72 -12.88
N PHE A 123 -8.14 -3.10 -11.72
CA PHE A 123 -8.32 -1.65 -11.58
C PHE A 123 -7.19 -0.87 -12.27
N THR A 124 -5.96 -1.27 -12.08
CA THR A 124 -4.78 -0.64 -12.68
C THR A 124 -4.79 -0.78 -14.19
N MET A 125 -5.02 -1.99 -14.69
CA MET A 125 -5.09 -2.27 -16.13
C MET A 125 -6.17 -1.44 -16.81
N LYS A 126 -7.35 -1.36 -16.20
CA LYS A 126 -8.48 -0.58 -16.74
C LYS A 126 -8.17 0.91 -16.78
N ASN A 127 -7.65 1.48 -15.70
CA ASN A 127 -7.43 2.92 -15.60
C ASN A 127 -6.23 3.41 -16.40
N LEU A 128 -5.26 2.56 -16.66
CA LEU A 128 -4.05 2.87 -17.45
C LEU A 128 -4.10 2.31 -18.86
N ASN A 129 -5.16 1.62 -19.23
CA ASN A 129 -5.31 0.94 -20.53
C ASN A 129 -4.12 0.02 -20.83
N LEU A 130 -3.83 -0.89 -19.90
CA LEU A 130 -2.74 -1.87 -20.00
C LEU A 130 -3.29 -3.24 -20.38
N GLU A 131 -2.57 -3.95 -21.24
CA GLU A 131 -2.88 -5.35 -21.58
C GLU A 131 -2.40 -6.32 -20.50
N ASN A 132 -1.40 -5.92 -19.72
CA ASN A 132 -0.86 -6.70 -18.60
C ASN A 132 -0.33 -5.79 -17.49
N CYS A 133 -0.31 -6.33 -16.27
CA CYS A 133 0.23 -5.64 -15.09
C CYS A 133 0.78 -6.69 -14.12
N SER A 134 2.03 -6.50 -13.69
CA SER A 134 2.64 -7.35 -12.67
C SER A 134 1.97 -7.17 -11.31
N THR A 135 1.87 -8.26 -10.55
CA THR A 135 1.44 -8.26 -9.16
C THR A 135 2.61 -8.42 -8.19
N GLU A 136 3.82 -8.49 -8.72
CA GLU A 136 5.03 -8.68 -7.94
C GLU A 136 5.47 -7.38 -7.27
N THR A 137 5.53 -7.39 -5.95
CA THR A 137 6.02 -6.24 -5.18
C THR A 137 7.54 -6.14 -5.26
N ARG A 138 8.03 -4.96 -5.61
CA ARG A 138 9.46 -4.62 -5.59
C ARG A 138 9.68 -3.45 -4.65
N LEU A 139 10.61 -3.62 -3.70
CA LEU A 139 11.02 -2.58 -2.77
C LEU A 139 12.36 -2.00 -3.18
N HIS A 140 12.47 -0.68 -3.10
CA HIS A 140 13.73 0.03 -3.31
C HIS A 140 14.47 0.17 -1.99
N ILE A 141 15.71 -0.31 -1.96
CA ILE A 141 16.61 -0.22 -0.81
C ILE A 141 17.88 0.50 -1.22
N ASN A 142 18.57 1.16 -0.27
CA ASN A 142 19.86 1.74 -0.57
C ASN A 142 21.00 0.71 -0.38
N GLN A 143 22.18 1.02 -0.94
CA GLN A 143 23.34 0.13 -0.89
C GLN A 143 23.88 -0.08 0.51
N ASN A 144 23.78 0.91 1.41
CA ASN A 144 24.22 0.79 2.79
C ASN A 144 23.37 -0.23 3.56
N MET A 145 22.05 -0.21 3.38
CA MET A 145 21.14 -1.21 3.98
C MET A 145 21.45 -2.61 3.47
N LEU A 146 21.72 -2.75 2.18
CA LEU A 146 22.09 -4.03 1.58
C LEU A 146 23.41 -4.53 2.14
N HIS A 147 24.41 -3.65 2.28
CA HIS A 147 25.71 -3.99 2.86
C HIS A 147 25.59 -4.45 4.33
N ASP A 148 24.85 -3.73 5.14
CA ASP A 148 24.63 -4.07 6.54
C ASP A 148 23.87 -5.40 6.70
N THR A 149 22.89 -5.65 5.85
CA THR A 149 22.15 -6.93 5.83
C THR A 149 23.07 -8.09 5.48
N LYS A 150 23.96 -7.93 4.50
CA LYS A 150 24.93 -8.97 4.10
C LYS A 150 25.89 -9.35 5.22
N LYS A 151 26.19 -8.44 6.16
CA LYS A 151 27.02 -8.76 7.33
C LYS A 151 26.31 -9.70 8.30
N ILE A 152 24.99 -9.63 8.38
CA ILE A 152 24.16 -10.45 9.28
C ILE A 152 23.85 -11.80 8.63
N MET A 153 23.61 -11.82 7.34
CA MET A 153 23.25 -13.01 6.58
C MET A 153 24.49 -13.84 6.24
N GLN A 154 24.43 -15.12 6.55
CA GLN A 154 25.49 -16.06 6.13
C GLN A 154 25.19 -16.53 4.70
N THR A 155 25.98 -16.08 3.73
CA THR A 155 25.75 -16.32 2.29
C THR A 155 25.86 -17.79 1.88
N GLU A 156 26.65 -18.59 2.61
CA GLU A 156 26.88 -20.01 2.32
C GLU A 156 25.92 -20.96 3.06
N LYS A 157 25.06 -20.43 3.91
CA LYS A 157 24.11 -21.21 4.69
C LYS A 157 22.67 -20.81 4.36
N LYS A 158 21.75 -21.75 4.62
CA LYS A 158 20.33 -21.42 4.57
C LYS A 158 20.00 -20.50 5.74
N ASN A 159 19.46 -19.33 5.43
CA ASN A 159 19.00 -18.38 6.44
C ASN A 159 17.49 -18.55 6.63
N ILE A 160 17.06 -18.60 7.88
CA ILE A 160 15.64 -18.72 8.25
C ILE A 160 15.25 -17.44 9.00
N LEU A 161 14.30 -16.71 8.45
CA LEU A 161 13.70 -15.55 9.10
C LEU A 161 12.46 -16.01 9.87
N ILE A 162 12.41 -15.69 11.15
CA ILE A 162 11.27 -15.97 12.01
C ILE A 162 10.63 -14.63 12.39
N ALA A 163 9.35 -14.46 12.06
CA ALA A 163 8.55 -13.28 12.40
C ALA A 163 7.44 -13.69 13.39
N PRO A 164 7.71 -13.65 14.71
CA PRO A 164 6.80 -14.20 15.73
C PRO A 164 5.62 -13.28 16.06
N SER A 165 5.62 -12.05 15.59
CA SER A 165 4.58 -11.06 15.89
C SER A 165 3.61 -10.87 14.72
N GLY A 166 2.36 -10.55 15.03
CA GLY A 166 1.31 -10.22 14.07
C GLY A 166 0.42 -9.10 14.58
N SER A 167 -0.49 -8.64 13.74
CA SER A 167 -1.37 -7.48 14.01
C SER A 167 -2.53 -7.75 14.97
N GLY A 168 -2.74 -8.99 15.39
CA GLY A 168 -3.86 -9.35 16.28
C GLY A 168 -3.65 -10.66 17.02
N PRO A 169 -4.38 -10.90 18.10
CA PRO A 169 -4.20 -12.08 18.96
C PRO A 169 -4.46 -13.40 18.23
N THR A 170 -5.31 -13.40 17.22
CA THR A 170 -5.63 -14.60 16.42
C THR A 170 -4.59 -14.90 15.33
N THR A 171 -3.68 -13.98 15.07
CA THR A 171 -2.62 -14.10 14.05
C THR A 171 -1.23 -14.32 14.66
N ILE A 172 -1.15 -14.42 15.98
CA ILE A 172 0.08 -14.65 16.71
C ILE A 172 0.16 -16.12 17.14
N TRP A 173 1.20 -16.78 16.68
CA TRP A 173 1.50 -18.14 17.11
C TRP A 173 2.19 -18.13 18.48
N ASN A 174 1.91 -19.10 19.34
CA ASN A 174 2.51 -19.14 20.68
C ASN A 174 4.04 -19.25 20.58
N THR A 175 4.74 -18.46 21.38
CA THR A 175 6.22 -18.42 21.40
C THR A 175 6.85 -19.80 21.63
N SER A 176 6.22 -20.67 22.45
CA SER A 176 6.71 -22.02 22.68
C SER A 176 6.80 -22.85 21.40
N TYR A 177 5.87 -22.66 20.47
CA TYR A 177 5.88 -23.38 19.20
C TYR A 177 7.02 -22.92 18.28
N PHE A 178 7.38 -21.65 18.33
CA PHE A 178 8.56 -21.15 17.61
C PHE A 178 9.85 -21.76 18.19
N VAL A 179 9.95 -21.86 19.52
CA VAL A 179 11.09 -22.50 20.19
C VAL A 179 11.21 -23.98 19.80
N ASP A 180 10.09 -24.71 19.79
CA ASP A 180 10.08 -26.12 19.36
C ASP A 180 10.44 -26.28 17.88
N LEU A 181 9.99 -25.36 17.04
CA LEU A 181 10.35 -25.35 15.62
C LEU A 181 11.86 -25.15 15.45
N MET A 182 12.44 -24.17 16.16
CA MET A 182 13.88 -23.89 16.13
C MET A 182 14.69 -25.12 16.58
N LYS A 183 14.29 -25.79 17.65
CA LYS A 183 14.93 -27.03 18.11
C LYS A 183 14.91 -28.12 17.04
N ARG A 184 13.82 -28.30 16.31
CA ARG A 184 13.70 -29.27 15.21
C ARG A 184 14.65 -28.97 14.06
N PHE A 185 14.92 -27.70 13.77
CA PHE A 185 15.93 -27.30 12.79
C PHE A 185 17.36 -27.34 13.31
N LYS A 186 17.56 -27.69 14.59
CA LYS A 186 18.87 -27.64 15.25
C LYS A 186 19.57 -26.28 15.16
N LEU A 187 18.76 -25.21 15.32
CA LEU A 187 19.22 -23.82 15.33
C LEU A 187 19.60 -23.38 16.75
#